data_3f8e8a8378b17752707fda1f565ae420
#
_entry.id   3f8e8a8378b17752707fda1f565ae420
#
_cell.length_a   1.000
_cell.length_b   1.000
_cell.length_c   1.000
_cell.angle_alpha   90.00
_cell.angle_beta   90.00
_cell.angle_gamma   90.00
#
_symmetry.space_group_name_H-M   'P 1'
#
loop_
_entity.id
_entity.type
_entity.pdbx_description
1 polymer ?
#
loop_
_entity_poly.entity_id
_entity_poly.type
_entity_poly.pdbx_seq_one_letter_code
_entity_poly.pdbx_strand_id
1 'polypeptide(L)' 'MIQKKQKVVITFHTTTDAMAMESLCKARSISGRLIPVPGVLSADCGLAWCAEPQLEETLREAMNMAGIPYQGIYRLMI' A
#
# COMPACT_ATOMS: atom_id res chain seq x y z
N MET A 1 18.40 -9.13 15.15
CA MET A 1 18.28 -9.68 13.79
C MET A 1 16.94 -9.28 13.20
N ILE A 2 16.97 -8.72 12.00
CA ILE A 2 15.74 -8.31 11.31
C ILE A 2 15.19 -9.50 10.53
N GLN A 3 13.96 -9.87 10.80
CA GLN A 3 13.29 -10.93 10.06
C GLN A 3 12.42 -10.33 8.97
N LYS A 4 12.61 -10.83 7.75
CA LYS A 4 11.74 -10.44 6.64
C LYS A 4 10.45 -11.22 6.71
N LYS A 5 9.34 -10.53 6.48
CA LYS A 5 8.02 -11.14 6.45
C LYS A 5 7.33 -10.79 5.15
N GLN A 6 6.41 -11.65 4.73
CA GLN A 6 5.62 -11.33 3.56
C GLN A 6 4.68 -10.16 3.88
N LYS A 7 4.68 -9.17 2.99
CA LYS A 7 3.81 -8.01 3.10
C LYS A 7 3.12 -7.76 1.77
N VAL A 8 1.93 -7.18 1.82
CA VAL A 8 1.31 -6.63 0.63
C VAL A 8 1.80 -5.20 0.47
N VAL A 9 2.21 -4.86 -0.75
CA VAL A 9 2.73 -3.53 -1.07
C VAL A 9 1.93 -2.99 -2.25
N ILE A 10 1.32 -1.83 -2.06
CA ILE A 10 0.47 -1.18 -3.06
C ILE A 10 1.18 0.06 -3.56
N THR A 11 1.41 0.14 -4.86
CA THR A 11 2.07 1.29 -5.48
C THR A 11 1.04 2.22 -6.10
N PHE A 12 1.39 3.49 -6.23
CA PHE A 12 0.49 4.53 -6.73
C PHE A 12 1.15 5.32 -7.85
N HIS A 13 0.30 5.98 -8.66
CA HIS A 13 0.79 6.85 -9.74
C HIS A 13 1.23 8.21 -9.21
N THR A 14 0.63 8.68 -8.11
CA THR A 14 0.91 10.02 -7.58
C THR A 14 1.04 9.98 -6.05
N THR A 15 1.78 10.94 -5.52
CA THR A 15 1.90 11.11 -4.06
C THR A 15 0.54 11.44 -3.44
N THR A 16 -0.30 12.18 -4.15
CA THR A 16 -1.65 12.49 -3.69
C THR A 16 -2.45 11.23 -3.42
N ASP A 17 -2.38 10.25 -4.33
CA ASP A 17 -3.09 8.98 -4.15
C ASP A 17 -2.54 8.19 -2.97
N ALA A 18 -1.22 8.18 -2.80
CA ALA A 18 -0.60 7.51 -1.66
C ALA A 18 -1.05 8.12 -0.33
N MET A 19 -1.13 9.44 -0.26
CA MET A 19 -1.58 10.13 0.94
C MET A 19 -3.08 9.92 1.18
N ALA A 20 -3.87 9.84 0.11
CA ALA A 20 -5.30 9.54 0.22
C ALA A 20 -5.49 8.13 0.80
N MET A 21 -4.63 7.18 0.42
CA MET A 21 -4.66 5.84 0.98
C MET A 21 -4.38 5.84 2.48
N GLU A 22 -3.39 6.60 2.91
CA GLU A 22 -3.08 6.73 4.33
C GLU A 22 -4.28 7.28 5.11
N SER A 23 -4.90 8.33 4.61
CA SER A 23 -6.08 8.93 5.25
C SER A 23 -7.25 7.96 5.31
N LEU A 24 -7.48 7.21 4.23
CA LEU A 24 -8.55 6.22 4.17
C LEU A 24 -8.34 5.14 5.22
N CYS A 25 -7.13 4.60 5.31
CA CYS A 25 -6.83 3.53 6.24
C CYS A 25 -6.92 4.01 7.69
N LYS A 26 -6.50 5.24 7.96
CA LYS A 26 -6.68 5.85 9.28
C LYS A 26 -8.15 5.95 9.64
N ALA A 27 -8.98 6.45 8.72
CA ALA A 27 -10.41 6.64 8.97
C ALA A 27 -11.12 5.31 9.20
N ARG A 28 -10.65 4.23 8.59
CA ARG A 28 -11.28 2.91 8.69
C ARG A 28 -10.56 1.98 9.66
N SER A 29 -9.54 2.46 10.33
CA SER A 29 -8.74 1.65 11.26
C SER A 29 -8.13 0.41 10.59
N ILE A 30 -7.71 0.56 9.34
CA ILE A 30 -7.01 -0.50 8.62
C ILE A 30 -5.51 -0.33 8.85
N SER A 31 -4.87 -1.36 9.38
CA SER A 31 -3.44 -1.33 9.70
C SER A 31 -2.56 -1.24 8.46
N GLY A 32 -1.42 -0.57 8.62
CA GLY A 32 -0.44 -0.43 7.57
C GLY A 32 0.30 0.88 7.69
N ARG A 33 1.17 1.17 6.73
CA ARG A 33 1.94 2.42 6.74
C ARG A 33 2.46 2.73 5.34
N LEU A 34 2.76 4.01 5.10
CA LEU A 34 3.47 4.40 3.89
C LEU A 34 4.96 4.08 4.07
N ILE A 35 5.55 3.58 3.01
CA ILE A 35 6.99 3.29 2.94
C ILE A 35 7.53 3.81 1.61
N PRO A 36 8.84 4.04 1.50
CA PRO A 36 9.45 4.26 0.19
C PRO A 36 9.23 3.02 -0.68
N VAL A 37 9.01 3.21 -1.98
CA VAL A 37 8.84 2.08 -2.90
C VAL A 37 10.07 1.19 -2.84
N PRO A 38 9.92 -0.12 -2.57
CA PRO A 38 11.06 -1.04 -2.57
C PRO A 38 11.81 -1.06 -3.89
N GLY A 39 13.13 -1.22 -3.82
CA GLY A 39 13.99 -1.14 -5.01
C GLY A 39 13.69 -2.16 -6.09
N VAL A 40 13.03 -3.28 -5.75
CA VAL A 40 12.65 -4.31 -6.72
C VAL A 40 11.40 -3.91 -7.53
N LEU A 41 10.70 -2.86 -7.11
CA LEU A 41 9.52 -2.38 -7.79
C LEU A 41 9.79 -1.07 -8.50
N SER A 42 8.98 -0.80 -9.52
CA SER A 42 9.00 0.47 -10.24
C SER A 42 7.64 1.12 -10.09
N ALA A 43 7.61 2.40 -9.74
CA ALA A 43 6.37 3.14 -9.58
C ALA A 43 6.58 4.62 -9.91
N ASP A 44 5.52 5.27 -10.37
CA ASP A 44 5.57 6.70 -10.70
C ASP A 44 5.70 7.55 -9.44
N CYS A 45 5.05 7.10 -8.36
CA CYS A 45 5.16 7.73 -7.04
C CYS A 45 6.26 7.06 -6.23
N GLY A 46 6.99 7.84 -5.44
CA GLY A 46 8.06 7.30 -4.59
C GLY A 46 7.58 6.62 -3.31
N LEU A 47 6.27 6.57 -3.07
CA LEU A 47 5.68 6.01 -1.85
C LEU A 47 4.76 4.84 -2.17
N ALA A 48 4.70 3.88 -1.24
CA ALA A 48 3.82 2.71 -1.35
C ALA A 48 3.16 2.45 0.00
N TRP A 49 2.02 1.77 -0.02
CA TRP A 49 1.35 1.33 1.20
C TRP A 49 1.78 -0.09 1.51
N CYS A 50 2.22 -0.32 2.74
CA CYS A 50 2.69 -1.63 3.20
C CYS A 50 1.78 -2.13 4.31
N ALA A 51 1.30 -3.36 4.19
CA ALA A 51 0.39 -3.95 5.17
C ALA A 51 0.55 -5.47 5.23
N GLU A 52 -0.12 -6.08 6.20
CA GLU A 52 -0.13 -7.53 6.30
C GLU A 52 -0.87 -8.15 5.11
N PRO A 53 -0.41 -9.31 4.60
CA PRO A 53 -0.98 -9.90 3.38
C PRO A 53 -2.46 -10.21 3.46
N GLN A 54 -2.94 -10.59 4.63
CA GLN A 54 -4.35 -10.93 4.81
C GLN A 54 -5.28 -9.74 4.65
N LEU A 55 -4.74 -8.52 4.63
CA LEU A 55 -5.53 -7.30 4.44
C LEU A 55 -5.70 -6.93 2.96
N GLU A 56 -5.12 -7.69 2.03
CA GLU A 56 -5.12 -7.33 0.61
C GLU A 56 -6.53 -7.08 0.06
N GLU A 57 -7.47 -8.00 0.30
CA GLU A 57 -8.85 -7.81 -0.19
C GLU A 57 -9.54 -6.64 0.47
N THR A 58 -9.35 -6.48 1.77
CA THR A 58 -9.92 -5.34 2.51
C THR A 58 -9.42 -4.02 1.92
N LEU A 59 -8.13 -3.95 1.63
CA LEU A 59 -7.53 -2.74 1.07
C LEU A 59 -8.01 -2.49 -0.36
N ARG A 60 -8.11 -3.55 -1.18
CA ARG A 60 -8.60 -3.44 -2.54
C ARG A 60 -10.03 -2.90 -2.58
N GLU A 61 -10.90 -3.46 -1.75
CA GLU A 61 -12.28 -3.00 -1.65
C GLU A 61 -12.38 -1.56 -1.17
N ALA A 62 -11.58 -1.21 -0.15
CA ALA A 62 -11.59 0.14 0.39
C ALA A 62 -11.18 1.16 -0.67
N MET A 63 -10.13 0.86 -1.45
CA MET A 63 -9.69 1.74 -2.54
C MET A 63 -10.76 1.88 -3.62
N ASN A 64 -11.39 0.77 -3.99
CA ASN A 64 -12.44 0.79 -5.01
C ASN A 64 -13.62 1.65 -4.57
N MET A 65 -14.05 1.51 -3.33
CA MET A 65 -15.17 2.29 -2.80
C MET A 65 -14.83 3.77 -2.67
N ALA A 66 -13.60 4.10 -2.34
CA ALA A 66 -13.17 5.48 -2.18
C ALA A 66 -12.72 6.12 -3.49
N GLY A 67 -12.62 5.34 -4.57
CA GLY A 67 -12.18 5.87 -5.86
C GLY A 67 -10.69 6.20 -5.89
N ILE A 68 -9.86 5.52 -5.11
CA ILE A 68 -8.42 5.75 -5.11
C ILE A 68 -7.78 4.84 -6.15
N PRO A 69 -7.17 5.40 -7.23
CA PRO A 69 -6.46 4.58 -8.20
C PRO A 69 -5.14 4.12 -7.63
N TYR A 70 -4.70 2.94 -8.02
CA TYR A 70 -3.40 2.42 -7.63
C TYR A 70 -2.71 1.83 -8.86
N GLN A 71 -1.36 1.76 -8.82
CA GLN A 71 -0.58 1.29 -9.94
C GLN A 71 -0.41 -0.23 -9.93
N GLY A 72 -0.17 -0.80 -8.76
CA GLY A 72 -0.02 -2.25 -8.63
C GLY A 72 -0.15 -2.73 -7.20
N ILE A 73 -0.41 -4.03 -7.05
CA ILE A 73 -0.44 -4.70 -5.75
C ILE A 73 0.51 -5.88 -5.83
N TYR A 74 1.44 -5.95 -4.89
CA TYR A 74 2.50 -6.95 -4.89
C TYR A 74 2.64 -7.59 -3.51
N ARG A 75 3.17 -8.81 -3.47
CA ARG A 75 3.56 -9.45 -2.21
C ARG A 75 5.06 -9.59 -2.19
N LEU A 76 5.69 -9.02 -1.18
CA LEU A 76 7.14 -8.98 -1.05
C LEU A 76 7.57 -9.43 0.34
N MET A 77 8.78 -9.95 0.42
CA MET A 77 9.43 -10.28 1.69
C MET A 77 10.27 -9.08 2.11
N ILE A 78 9.75 -8.31 3.04
CA ILE A 78 10.45 -7.10 3.50
C ILE A 78 10.35 -6.90 5.00
#